data_1d9c2f2b71ea757098d76ecfc30cebb6
#
_entry.id   1d9c2f2b71ea757098d76ecfc30cebb6
#
_cell.length_a   1.000
_cell.length_b   1.000
_cell.length_c   1.000
_cell.angle_alpha   90.00
_cell.angle_beta   90.00
_cell.angle_gamma   90.00
#
_symmetry.space_group_name_H-M   'P 1'
#
loop_
_entity.id
_entity.type
_entity.pdbx_description
1 polymer ?
#
loop_
_entity_poly.entity_id
_entity_poly.type
_entity_poly.pdbx_seq_one_letter_code
_entity_poly.pdbx_strand_id
1 'polypeptide(L)'
;MNVAVIGAQWGDEGKGKIVDYLAGEAAAIVRFAGGANAGHTIVANGKQYALHLVPSGILYPEKKVYLGSGMVIDPEALFNELESLKANGVQWEGRVFISERAHIVLPRYREEDKKRDSERVHPIGTTGRGIGCAYSMKSERDGIRIADLEWQEKRTEWTKEDRAFLDRYSDRLCAMKVNMTCEMYRLKNEKVLLEGAQGAMLDLDSGTYPYVSSGMSCAAGACVGAGIGPRAIDRILGVFKAYSTRVGNGPLPTEFDEQSQSELYRYVRDTGREYGVTTGRARRCGYLDLVALRYACRVNSITELALTHLDIYDTLDTIEACTAYNIDGTITEDFPASIEKLEKAKPVLQSFAGWKTPLKACQNYKTLPPHARSYIEYIEQYCGVKVSIVSVGYERQDTFMRNDPFDGKR
;
A
#
# COMPACT_ATOMS: atom_id res chain seq x y z
N MET A 1 -0.35 -16.86 -13.48
CA MET A 1 0.43 -15.62 -13.63
C MET A 1 0.25 -14.77 -12.38
N ASN A 2 1.33 -14.36 -11.74
CA ASN A 2 1.29 -13.59 -10.50
C ASN A 2 1.71 -12.15 -10.74
N VAL A 3 0.84 -11.19 -10.42
CA VAL A 3 1.08 -9.75 -10.51
C VAL A 3 1.16 -9.18 -9.10
N ALA A 4 2.32 -8.63 -8.72
CA ALA A 4 2.48 -7.93 -7.44
C ALA A 4 2.12 -6.45 -7.60
N VAL A 5 1.19 -5.96 -6.81
CA VAL A 5 0.77 -4.56 -6.78
C VAL A 5 1.32 -3.92 -5.52
N ILE A 6 2.26 -2.98 -5.69
CA ILE A 6 2.96 -2.31 -4.59
C ILE A 6 2.79 -0.79 -4.66
N GLY A 7 2.94 -0.12 -3.53
CA GLY A 7 3.03 1.35 -3.51
C GLY A 7 4.44 1.81 -3.84
N ALA A 8 4.56 2.76 -4.75
CA ALA A 8 5.86 3.28 -5.20
C ALA A 8 6.25 4.60 -4.51
N GLN A 9 5.51 5.03 -3.49
CA GLN A 9 5.74 6.27 -2.71
C GLN A 9 5.68 5.97 -1.20
N TRP A 10 5.06 6.84 -0.39
CA TRP A 10 4.95 6.74 1.08
C TRP A 10 3.60 6.16 1.56
N GLY A 11 2.97 5.29 0.78
CA GLY A 11 1.64 4.76 1.07
C GLY A 11 0.53 5.68 0.56
N ASP A 12 -0.72 5.19 0.70
CA ASP A 12 -1.94 5.90 0.27
C ASP A 12 -2.00 6.27 -1.23
N GLU A 13 -1.26 5.55 -2.09
CA GLU A 13 -1.21 5.78 -3.54
C GLU A 13 -2.48 5.36 -4.28
N GLY A 14 -3.47 4.80 -3.59
CA GLY A 14 -4.68 4.26 -4.21
C GLY A 14 -4.54 2.81 -4.69
N LYS A 15 -3.60 2.04 -4.08
CA LYS A 15 -3.42 0.60 -4.38
C LYS A 15 -4.70 -0.21 -4.31
N GLY A 16 -5.52 0.00 -3.26
CA GLY A 16 -6.78 -0.71 -3.11
C GLY A 16 -7.71 -0.56 -4.32
N LYS A 17 -7.80 0.64 -4.89
CA LYS A 17 -8.56 0.89 -6.12
C LYS A 17 -7.99 0.12 -7.31
N ILE A 18 -6.66 0.12 -7.47
CA ILE A 18 -6.00 -0.59 -8.58
C ILE A 18 -6.15 -2.11 -8.44
N VAL A 19 -6.00 -2.64 -7.22
CA VAL A 19 -6.24 -4.07 -6.94
C VAL A 19 -7.71 -4.43 -7.21
N ASP A 20 -8.66 -3.62 -6.73
CA ASP A 20 -10.09 -3.81 -7.00
C ASP A 20 -10.39 -3.76 -8.52
N TYR A 21 -9.79 -2.82 -9.25
CA TYR A 21 -9.95 -2.72 -10.69
C TYR A 21 -9.46 -3.98 -11.44
N LEU A 22 -8.33 -4.57 -11.01
CA LEU A 22 -7.75 -5.77 -11.60
C LEU A 22 -8.36 -7.07 -11.06
N ALA A 23 -9.03 -7.04 -9.92
CA ALA A 23 -9.54 -8.24 -9.24
C ALA A 23 -10.57 -9.02 -10.07
N GLY A 24 -11.29 -8.34 -10.98
CA GLY A 24 -12.23 -9.01 -11.89
C GLY A 24 -11.58 -10.12 -12.72
N GLU A 25 -10.32 -9.95 -13.11
CA GLU A 25 -9.58 -10.91 -13.94
C GLU A 25 -8.78 -11.95 -13.13
N ALA A 26 -8.55 -11.71 -11.83
CA ALA A 26 -7.79 -12.62 -11.01
C ALA A 26 -8.66 -13.76 -10.47
N ALA A 27 -8.11 -14.95 -10.33
CA ALA A 27 -8.73 -16.08 -9.63
C ALA A 27 -8.65 -15.91 -8.11
N ALA A 28 -7.61 -15.24 -7.63
CA ALA A 28 -7.38 -15.03 -6.20
C ALA A 28 -6.59 -13.75 -5.94
N ILE A 29 -6.79 -13.19 -4.73
CA ILE A 29 -6.05 -12.03 -4.24
C ILE A 29 -5.37 -12.39 -2.92
N VAL A 30 -4.06 -12.18 -2.84
CA VAL A 30 -3.25 -12.46 -1.65
C VAL A 30 -2.68 -11.16 -1.12
N ARG A 31 -3.08 -10.73 0.05
CA ARG A 31 -2.40 -9.65 0.75
C ARG A 31 -1.17 -10.20 1.46
N PHE A 32 -0.02 -9.71 1.10
CA PHE A 32 1.24 -10.36 1.50
C PHE A 32 1.93 -9.72 2.73
N ALA A 33 1.58 -8.48 3.12
CA ALA A 33 2.24 -7.76 4.21
C ALA A 33 1.30 -6.81 4.95
N GLY A 34 1.79 -6.26 6.07
CA GLY A 34 1.08 -5.29 6.90
C GLY A 34 0.09 -5.94 7.86
N GLY A 35 -0.82 -5.16 8.37
CA GLY A 35 -1.84 -5.55 9.32
C GLY A 35 -2.97 -4.52 9.35
N ALA A 36 -3.63 -4.35 10.49
CA ALA A 36 -4.75 -3.41 10.68
C ALA A 36 -4.34 -1.92 10.61
N ASN A 37 -3.07 -1.61 10.40
CA ASN A 37 -2.56 -0.25 10.20
C ASN A 37 -2.78 0.28 8.78
N ALA A 38 -3.07 -0.56 7.79
CA ALA A 38 -3.44 -0.09 6.47
C ALA A 38 -4.92 0.33 6.42
N GLY A 39 -5.25 1.23 5.51
CA GLY A 39 -6.63 1.63 5.24
C GLY A 39 -6.82 1.77 3.74
N HIS A 40 -7.58 0.88 3.13
CA HIS A 40 -7.97 0.96 1.73
C HIS A 40 -9.44 1.38 1.64
N THR A 41 -9.70 2.48 0.96
CA THR A 41 -11.07 2.89 0.63
C THR A 41 -11.36 2.52 -0.80
N ILE A 42 -12.42 1.74 -1.00
CA ILE A 42 -12.91 1.35 -2.32
C ILE A 42 -14.32 1.88 -2.49
N VAL A 43 -14.58 2.51 -3.63
CA VAL A 43 -15.92 2.93 -4.03
C VAL A 43 -16.41 1.98 -5.12
N ALA A 44 -17.42 1.18 -4.79
CA ALA A 44 -18.04 0.24 -5.71
C ALA A 44 -19.56 0.36 -5.64
N ASN A 45 -20.22 0.48 -6.80
CA ASN A 45 -21.67 0.61 -6.92
C ASN A 45 -22.25 1.73 -6.05
N GLY A 46 -21.57 2.89 -5.98
CA GLY A 46 -21.98 4.05 -5.17
C GLY A 46 -21.84 3.88 -3.65
N LYS A 47 -21.30 2.74 -3.18
CA LYS A 47 -21.00 2.49 -1.76
C LYS A 47 -19.50 2.57 -1.50
N GLN A 48 -19.15 3.07 -0.34
CA GLN A 48 -17.76 3.14 0.14
C GLN A 48 -17.50 2.00 1.12
N TYR A 49 -16.41 1.28 0.91
CA TYR A 49 -15.91 0.22 1.77
C TYR A 49 -14.54 0.59 2.31
N ALA A 50 -14.38 0.55 3.62
CA ALA A 50 -13.10 0.75 4.29
C ALA A 50 -12.53 -0.62 4.69
N LEU A 51 -11.42 -1.02 4.06
CA LEU A 51 -10.75 -2.29 4.32
C LEU A 51 -9.41 -2.04 5.02
N HIS A 52 -9.14 -2.81 6.06
CA HIS A 52 -7.91 -2.71 6.85
C HIS A 52 -7.05 -3.98 6.77
N LEU A 53 -7.66 -5.15 6.86
CA LEU A 53 -7.01 -6.46 6.84
C LEU A 53 -7.39 -7.27 5.60
N VAL A 54 -8.66 -7.23 5.24
CA VAL A 54 -9.21 -8.04 4.14
C VAL A 54 -8.73 -7.48 2.80
N PRO A 55 -8.25 -8.35 1.86
CA PRO A 55 -7.84 -7.91 0.53
C PRO A 55 -8.95 -7.26 -0.28
N SER A 56 -8.60 -6.29 -1.11
CA SER A 56 -9.52 -5.44 -1.88
C SER A 56 -10.46 -6.22 -2.81
N GLY A 57 -10.05 -7.39 -3.29
CA GLY A 57 -10.87 -8.25 -4.16
C GLY A 57 -12.05 -8.94 -3.50
N ILE A 58 -12.27 -8.79 -2.19
CA ILE A 58 -13.41 -9.39 -1.45
C ILE A 58 -14.76 -8.95 -2.01
N LEU A 59 -14.82 -7.78 -2.64
CA LEU A 59 -16.05 -7.22 -3.21
C LEU A 59 -16.56 -8.00 -4.43
N TYR A 60 -15.76 -8.89 -5.01
CA TYR A 60 -16.17 -9.79 -6.07
C TYR A 60 -16.61 -11.13 -5.47
N PRO A 61 -17.88 -11.55 -5.62
CA PRO A 61 -18.45 -12.70 -4.89
C PRO A 61 -17.77 -14.05 -5.15
N GLU A 62 -17.17 -14.19 -6.36
CA GLU A 62 -16.55 -15.44 -6.80
C GLU A 62 -15.06 -15.55 -6.43
N LYS A 63 -14.43 -14.48 -5.94
CA LYS A 63 -12.98 -14.47 -5.67
C LYS A 63 -12.65 -15.01 -4.28
N LYS A 64 -11.55 -15.75 -4.23
CA LYS A 64 -10.90 -16.14 -2.98
C LYS A 64 -9.87 -15.11 -2.58
N VAL A 65 -9.83 -14.74 -1.31
CA VAL A 65 -8.88 -13.79 -0.76
C VAL A 65 -8.09 -14.41 0.39
N TYR A 66 -6.80 -14.11 0.42
CA TYR A 66 -5.87 -14.72 1.35
C TYR A 66 -5.11 -13.66 2.15
N LEU A 67 -5.05 -13.83 3.45
CA LEU A 67 -4.18 -13.09 4.35
C LEU A 67 -2.86 -13.88 4.47
N GLY A 68 -1.81 -13.37 3.86
CA GLY A 68 -0.55 -14.08 3.64
C GLY A 68 0.34 -14.19 4.87
N SER A 69 1.42 -14.97 4.74
CA SER A 69 2.37 -15.28 5.81
C SER A 69 3.13 -14.06 6.34
N GLY A 70 3.26 -13.00 5.53
CA GLY A 70 3.93 -11.77 5.91
C GLY A 70 3.06 -10.80 6.70
N MET A 71 1.76 -11.07 6.83
CA MET A 71 0.84 -10.24 7.62
C MET A 71 0.94 -10.52 9.11
N VAL A 72 0.54 -9.52 9.89
CA VAL A 72 0.24 -9.65 11.31
C VAL A 72 -1.25 -9.39 11.53
N ILE A 73 -1.95 -10.38 12.09
CA ILE A 73 -3.40 -10.46 12.14
C ILE A 73 -3.89 -10.06 13.53
N ASP A 74 -4.66 -9.00 13.59
CA ASP A 74 -5.44 -8.64 14.77
C ASP A 74 -6.81 -9.33 14.66
N PRO A 75 -7.09 -10.37 15.49
CA PRO A 75 -8.32 -11.14 15.39
C PRO A 75 -9.58 -10.31 15.58
N GLU A 76 -9.57 -9.42 16.57
CA GLU A 76 -10.71 -8.55 16.86
C GLU A 76 -11.00 -7.61 15.69
N ALA A 77 -9.96 -6.95 15.16
CA ALA A 77 -10.10 -6.07 14.01
C ALA A 77 -10.59 -6.82 12.77
N LEU A 78 -10.05 -8.04 12.53
CA LEU A 78 -10.44 -8.86 11.39
C LEU A 78 -11.92 -9.24 11.44
N PHE A 79 -12.38 -9.77 12.56
CA PHE A 79 -13.78 -10.21 12.65
C PHE A 79 -14.76 -9.05 12.67
N ASN A 80 -14.40 -7.91 13.25
CA ASN A 80 -15.21 -6.69 13.14
C ASN A 80 -15.34 -6.20 11.69
N GLU A 81 -14.25 -6.25 10.92
CA GLU A 81 -14.25 -5.91 9.50
C GLU A 81 -15.12 -6.90 8.68
N LEU A 82 -14.98 -8.19 8.92
CA LEU A 82 -15.78 -9.23 8.25
C LEU A 82 -17.29 -9.11 8.55
N GLU A 83 -17.67 -8.84 9.78
CA GLU A 83 -19.07 -8.61 10.16
C GLU A 83 -19.62 -7.31 9.54
N SER A 84 -18.80 -6.25 9.46
CA SER A 84 -19.17 -5.03 8.74
C SER A 84 -19.39 -5.27 7.26
N LEU A 85 -18.52 -6.07 6.61
CA LEU A 85 -18.67 -6.46 5.22
C LEU A 85 -19.98 -7.23 5.01
N LYS A 86 -20.28 -8.19 5.87
CA LYS A 86 -21.51 -9.00 5.85
C LYS A 86 -22.78 -8.12 6.00
N ALA A 87 -22.74 -7.18 6.94
CA ALA A 87 -23.84 -6.22 7.13
C ALA A 87 -24.07 -5.33 5.88
N ASN A 88 -23.03 -5.12 5.07
CA ASN A 88 -23.10 -4.42 3.79
C ASN A 88 -23.40 -5.32 2.58
N GLY A 89 -23.76 -6.59 2.81
CA GLY A 89 -24.16 -7.55 1.78
C GLY A 89 -23.01 -8.31 1.12
N VAL A 90 -21.78 -8.21 1.65
CA VAL A 90 -20.62 -8.96 1.12
C VAL A 90 -20.51 -10.29 1.85
N GLN A 91 -20.76 -11.38 1.14
CA GLN A 91 -20.58 -12.75 1.66
C GLN A 91 -19.09 -13.07 1.66
N TRP A 92 -18.54 -13.42 2.82
CA TRP A 92 -17.11 -13.70 2.96
C TRP A 92 -16.82 -15.14 3.39
N GLU A 93 -17.80 -15.83 3.97
CA GLU A 93 -17.64 -17.19 4.46
C GLU A 93 -17.18 -18.13 3.33
N GLY A 94 -16.18 -18.96 3.62
CA GLY A 94 -15.58 -19.88 2.65
C GLY A 94 -14.74 -19.22 1.56
N ARG A 95 -14.52 -17.91 1.61
CA ARG A 95 -13.73 -17.16 0.63
C ARG A 95 -12.52 -16.43 1.24
N VAL A 96 -12.51 -16.18 2.52
CA VAL A 96 -11.40 -15.55 3.24
C VAL A 96 -10.56 -16.61 3.94
N PHE A 97 -9.29 -16.66 3.62
CA PHE A 97 -8.34 -17.63 4.16
C PHE A 97 -7.14 -16.94 4.80
N ILE A 98 -6.55 -17.57 5.80
CA ILE A 98 -5.42 -17.02 6.56
C ILE A 98 -4.26 -18.01 6.50
N SER A 99 -3.07 -17.52 6.18
CA SER A 99 -1.87 -18.36 6.26
C SER A 99 -1.65 -18.89 7.68
N GLU A 100 -1.42 -20.17 7.81
CA GLU A 100 -1.02 -20.81 9.09
C GLU A 100 0.23 -20.17 9.71
N ARG A 101 1.07 -19.50 8.89
CA ARG A 101 2.33 -18.85 9.31
C ARG A 101 2.16 -17.37 9.66
N ALA A 102 1.00 -16.77 9.44
CA ALA A 102 0.74 -15.39 9.85
C ALA A 102 0.80 -15.27 11.38
N HIS A 103 1.36 -14.16 11.87
CA HIS A 103 1.47 -13.88 13.30
C HIS A 103 0.25 -13.12 13.81
N ILE A 104 -0.03 -13.28 15.08
CA ILE A 104 -1.18 -12.67 15.75
C ILE A 104 -0.75 -11.40 16.49
N VAL A 105 -1.55 -10.36 16.37
CA VAL A 105 -1.42 -9.14 17.17
C VAL A 105 -2.22 -9.30 18.44
N LEU A 106 -1.53 -9.28 19.59
CA LEU A 106 -2.15 -9.35 20.92
C LEU A 106 -2.54 -7.96 21.44
N PRO A 107 -3.55 -7.83 22.30
CA PRO A 107 -3.97 -6.54 22.87
C PRO A 107 -2.82 -5.76 23.52
N ARG A 108 -1.96 -6.43 24.29
CA ARG A 108 -0.78 -5.81 24.95
C ARG A 108 0.20 -5.17 23.98
N TYR A 109 0.26 -5.63 22.70
CA TYR A 109 1.11 -5.01 21.69
C TYR A 109 0.61 -3.62 21.27
N ARG A 110 -0.70 -3.36 21.35
CA ARG A 110 -1.25 -2.02 21.06
C ARG A 110 -0.85 -1.00 22.12
N GLU A 111 -0.84 -1.41 23.41
CA GLU A 111 -0.42 -0.56 24.52
C GLU A 111 1.08 -0.29 24.46
N GLU A 112 1.87 -1.32 24.22
CA GLU A 112 3.30 -1.24 24.09
C GLU A 112 3.74 -0.38 22.90
N ASP A 113 3.06 -0.48 21.74
CA ASP A 113 3.32 0.32 20.56
C ASP A 113 3.17 1.83 20.85
N LYS A 114 2.06 2.20 21.51
CA LYS A 114 1.82 3.59 21.92
C LYS A 114 2.86 4.09 22.91
N LYS A 115 3.19 3.26 23.93
CA LYS A 115 4.18 3.59 24.94
C LYS A 115 5.55 3.80 24.30
N ARG A 116 6.03 2.84 23.50
CA ARG A 116 7.33 2.93 22.81
C ARG A 116 7.43 4.18 21.94
N ASP A 117 6.38 4.53 21.20
CA ASP A 117 6.41 5.70 20.33
C ASP A 117 6.47 7.00 21.13
N SER A 118 5.73 7.09 22.25
CA SER A 118 5.72 8.28 23.13
C SER A 118 7.04 8.49 23.88
N GLU A 119 7.80 7.42 24.13
CA GLU A 119 9.09 7.45 24.82
C GLU A 119 10.27 7.72 23.88
N ARG A 120 10.07 7.71 22.55
CA ARG A 120 11.13 8.00 21.57
C ARG A 120 11.53 9.46 21.60
N VAL A 121 12.84 9.74 21.49
CA VAL A 121 13.36 11.10 21.25
C VAL A 121 12.79 11.68 19.94
N HIS A 122 12.65 10.83 18.93
CA HIS A 122 12.04 11.18 17.65
C HIS A 122 10.88 10.22 17.37
N PRO A 123 9.65 10.58 17.78
CA PRO A 123 8.48 9.73 17.55
C PRO A 123 8.27 9.44 16.06
N ILE A 124 7.92 8.20 15.73
CA ILE A 124 7.62 7.78 14.36
C ILE A 124 6.22 8.25 13.96
N GLY A 125 5.32 8.40 14.92
CA GLY A 125 3.91 8.67 14.69
C GLY A 125 3.17 7.40 14.30
N THR A 126 3.32 6.33 15.07
CA THR A 126 2.69 5.03 14.80
C THR A 126 1.17 5.13 14.81
N THR A 127 0.51 4.13 14.22
CA THR A 127 -0.96 4.01 14.27
C THR A 127 -1.49 3.51 15.62
N GLY A 128 -0.60 3.08 16.53
CA GLY A 128 -0.95 2.51 17.83
C GLY A 128 -1.71 1.18 17.73
N ARG A 129 -1.55 0.44 16.63
CA ARG A 129 -2.24 -0.83 16.36
C ARG A 129 -1.42 -2.06 16.76
N GLY A 130 -0.23 -1.89 17.36
CA GLY A 130 0.62 -2.99 17.80
C GLY A 130 1.37 -3.72 16.69
N ILE A 131 1.39 -3.17 15.48
CA ILE A 131 1.98 -3.82 14.30
C ILE A 131 3.49 -3.98 14.48
N GLY A 132 4.19 -2.91 14.89
CA GLY A 132 5.63 -2.94 15.16
C GLY A 132 6.01 -3.97 16.22
N CYS A 133 5.26 -4.03 17.32
CA CYS A 133 5.48 -5.01 18.38
C CYS A 133 5.28 -6.45 17.88
N ALA A 134 4.25 -6.73 17.07
CA ALA A 134 4.03 -8.05 16.52
C ALA A 134 5.17 -8.51 15.59
N TYR A 135 5.71 -7.62 14.77
CA TYR A 135 6.89 -7.92 13.93
C TYR A 135 8.17 -8.10 14.77
N SER A 136 8.36 -7.31 15.86
CA SER A 136 9.46 -7.53 16.81
C SER A 136 9.40 -8.92 17.41
N MET A 137 8.26 -9.31 17.97
CA MET A 137 8.05 -10.64 18.55
C MET A 137 8.27 -11.77 17.53
N LYS A 138 7.85 -11.56 16.27
CA LYS A 138 8.14 -12.49 15.17
C LYS A 138 9.65 -12.67 14.98
N SER A 139 10.43 -11.59 14.99
CA SER A 139 11.90 -11.61 14.81
C SER A 139 12.62 -12.17 16.04
N GLU A 140 12.11 -11.92 17.24
CA GLU A 140 12.57 -12.48 18.50
C GLU A 140 12.22 -13.97 18.66
N ARG A 141 11.29 -14.47 17.81
CA ARG A 141 10.77 -15.86 17.80
C ARG A 141 9.85 -16.20 18.95
N ASP A 142 9.30 -15.18 19.60
CA ASP A 142 8.34 -15.28 20.72
C ASP A 142 6.90 -14.96 20.29
N GLY A 143 6.71 -14.64 18.98
CA GLY A 143 5.39 -14.37 18.42
C GLY A 143 4.52 -15.62 18.30
N ILE A 144 3.20 -15.43 18.37
CA ILE A 144 2.20 -16.48 18.21
C ILE A 144 1.70 -16.47 16.76
N ARG A 145 1.74 -17.64 16.09
CA ARG A 145 1.22 -17.82 14.73
C ARG A 145 -0.17 -18.44 14.76
N ILE A 146 -0.89 -18.35 13.65
CA ILE A 146 -2.18 -19.06 13.49
C ILE A 146 -2.02 -20.59 13.72
N ALA A 147 -0.92 -21.19 13.24
CA ALA A 147 -0.63 -22.61 13.46
C ALA A 147 -0.47 -22.98 14.94
N ASP A 148 0.02 -22.06 15.77
CA ASP A 148 0.30 -22.32 17.17
C ASP A 148 -1.00 -22.41 18.03
N LEU A 149 -2.13 -21.96 17.49
CA LEU A 149 -3.44 -22.02 18.17
C LEU A 149 -3.90 -23.44 18.48
N GLU A 150 -3.49 -24.43 17.71
CA GLU A 150 -3.82 -25.85 17.91
C GLU A 150 -2.75 -26.61 18.71
N TRP A 151 -1.61 -26.00 18.99
CA TRP A 151 -0.51 -26.64 19.72
C TRP A 151 -0.70 -26.49 21.23
N GLN A 152 -1.25 -27.53 21.88
CA GLN A 152 -1.63 -27.50 23.27
C GLN A 152 -0.47 -27.21 24.24
N GLU A 153 0.71 -27.78 24.01
CA GLU A 153 1.92 -27.48 24.80
C GLU A 153 2.32 -26.03 24.73
N LYS A 154 2.35 -25.46 23.53
CA LYS A 154 2.68 -24.04 23.30
C LYS A 154 1.69 -23.10 24.01
N ARG A 155 0.42 -23.47 24.09
CA ARG A 155 -0.62 -22.68 24.80
C ARG A 155 -0.36 -22.56 26.31
N THR A 156 0.39 -23.48 26.91
CA THR A 156 0.74 -23.40 28.34
C THR A 156 1.73 -22.29 28.64
N GLU A 157 2.50 -21.84 27.66
CA GLU A 157 3.47 -20.76 27.77
C GLU A 157 2.83 -19.36 27.76
N TRP A 158 1.56 -19.25 27.30
CA TRP A 158 0.88 -17.97 27.16
C TRP A 158 0.39 -17.43 28.52
N THR A 159 0.37 -16.08 28.65
CA THR A 159 -0.26 -15.44 29.82
C THR A 159 -1.74 -15.79 29.90
N LYS A 160 -2.35 -15.62 31.08
CA LYS A 160 -3.81 -15.84 31.23
C LYS A 160 -4.62 -14.91 30.33
N GLU A 161 -4.19 -13.68 30.19
CA GLU A 161 -4.81 -12.62 29.40
C GLU A 161 -4.74 -12.95 27.90
N ASP A 162 -3.55 -13.32 27.41
CA ASP A 162 -3.35 -13.73 26.01
C ASP A 162 -4.19 -14.97 25.68
N ARG A 163 -4.21 -15.94 26.58
CA ARG A 163 -5.00 -17.15 26.39
C ARG A 163 -6.51 -16.83 26.34
N ALA A 164 -7.01 -16.06 27.28
CA ALA A 164 -8.42 -15.66 27.31
C ALA A 164 -8.82 -14.83 26.07
N PHE A 165 -7.90 -14.03 25.53
CA PHE A 165 -8.11 -13.32 24.27
C PHE A 165 -8.17 -14.29 23.09
N LEU A 166 -7.18 -15.17 22.95
CA LEU A 166 -7.06 -16.09 21.83
C LEU A 166 -8.19 -17.14 21.82
N ASP A 167 -8.63 -17.64 22.97
CA ASP A 167 -9.72 -18.62 23.08
C ASP A 167 -11.03 -18.10 22.47
N ARG A 168 -11.26 -16.81 22.47
CA ARG A 168 -12.44 -16.20 21.82
C ARG A 168 -12.43 -16.30 20.30
N TYR A 169 -11.27 -16.46 19.68
CA TYR A 169 -11.11 -16.39 18.23
C TYR A 169 -10.52 -17.65 17.61
N SER A 170 -9.94 -18.55 18.41
CA SER A 170 -9.17 -19.71 17.94
C SER A 170 -9.94 -20.57 16.96
N ASP A 171 -11.17 -20.96 17.26
CA ASP A 171 -11.97 -21.84 16.39
C ASP A 171 -12.25 -21.19 15.04
N ARG A 172 -12.60 -19.89 15.04
CA ARG A 172 -12.87 -19.14 13.81
C ARG A 172 -11.60 -18.97 12.97
N LEU A 173 -10.46 -18.66 13.60
CA LEU A 173 -9.18 -18.53 12.92
C LEU A 173 -8.70 -19.86 12.35
N CYS A 174 -8.82 -20.94 13.10
CA CYS A 174 -8.45 -22.29 12.66
C CYS A 174 -9.33 -22.76 11.48
N ALA A 175 -10.61 -22.42 11.47
CA ALA A 175 -11.51 -22.73 10.36
C ALA A 175 -11.13 -22.01 9.03
N MET A 176 -10.42 -20.87 9.12
CA MET A 176 -9.96 -20.11 7.96
C MET A 176 -8.50 -20.42 7.57
N LYS A 177 -7.81 -21.22 8.37
CA LYS A 177 -6.38 -21.52 8.24
C LYS A 177 -6.07 -22.35 6.99
N VAL A 178 -5.00 -21.94 6.25
CA VAL A 178 -4.49 -22.67 5.09
C VAL A 178 -2.97 -22.73 5.08
N ASN A 179 -2.42 -23.78 4.45
CA ASN A 179 -1.02 -23.79 4.06
C ASN A 179 -0.85 -22.94 2.79
N MET A 180 -0.35 -21.71 2.95
CA MET A 180 -0.28 -20.73 1.87
C MET A 180 0.57 -21.21 0.68
N THR A 181 1.69 -21.88 0.93
CA THR A 181 2.55 -22.42 -0.13
C THR A 181 1.81 -23.47 -0.98
N CYS A 182 1.02 -24.34 -0.33
CA CYS A 182 0.21 -25.32 -1.05
C CYS A 182 -0.91 -24.65 -1.85
N GLU A 183 -1.59 -23.63 -1.29
CA GLU A 183 -2.61 -22.88 -2.02
C GLU A 183 -2.03 -22.20 -3.26
N MET A 184 -0.90 -21.50 -3.13
CA MET A 184 -0.23 -20.86 -4.26
C MET A 184 0.23 -21.88 -5.33
N TYR A 185 0.68 -23.06 -4.91
CA TYR A 185 1.02 -24.11 -5.86
C TYR A 185 -0.21 -24.64 -6.62
N ARG A 186 -1.38 -24.73 -5.99
CA ARG A 186 -2.64 -25.07 -6.67
C ARG A 186 -3.06 -24.00 -7.67
N LEU A 187 -2.78 -22.73 -7.37
CA LEU A 187 -3.08 -21.57 -8.21
C LEU A 187 -2.01 -21.26 -9.28
N LYS A 188 -0.99 -22.09 -9.45
CA LYS A 188 0.18 -21.81 -10.31
C LYS A 188 -0.14 -21.52 -11.78
N ASN A 189 -1.28 -21.99 -12.27
CA ASN A 189 -1.75 -21.76 -13.66
C ASN A 189 -2.81 -20.67 -13.76
N GLU A 190 -3.20 -20.07 -12.63
CA GLU A 190 -4.21 -19.05 -12.52
C GLU A 190 -3.58 -17.65 -12.52
N LYS A 191 -4.41 -16.61 -12.76
CA LYS A 191 -4.05 -15.22 -12.53
C LYS A 191 -4.22 -14.91 -11.04
N VAL A 192 -3.17 -14.46 -10.36
CA VAL A 192 -3.21 -14.10 -8.93
C VAL A 192 -2.68 -12.69 -8.73
N LEU A 193 -3.41 -11.88 -7.96
CA LEU A 193 -2.95 -10.59 -7.49
C LEU A 193 -2.28 -10.73 -6.12
N LEU A 194 -1.09 -10.16 -5.98
CA LEU A 194 -0.37 -10.06 -4.72
C LEU A 194 -0.47 -8.60 -4.25
N GLU A 195 -1.35 -8.35 -3.27
CA GLU A 195 -1.66 -7.01 -2.78
C GLU A 195 -0.68 -6.57 -1.70
N GLY A 196 0.06 -5.48 -1.97
CA GLY A 196 0.95 -4.84 -1.02
C GLY A 196 0.23 -3.90 -0.06
N ALA A 197 0.88 -3.64 1.05
CA ALA A 197 0.48 -2.63 2.03
C ALA A 197 1.57 -1.55 2.12
N GLN A 198 1.20 -0.34 2.55
CA GLN A 198 2.08 0.83 2.63
C GLN A 198 2.70 1.19 1.25
N GLY A 199 3.92 1.71 1.23
CA GLY A 199 4.65 2.04 0.02
C GLY A 199 6.14 1.76 0.16
N ALA A 200 6.88 1.77 -0.94
CA ALA A 200 8.30 1.47 -0.98
C ALA A 200 9.15 2.35 -0.04
N MET A 201 8.76 3.63 0.11
CA MET A 201 9.45 4.56 1.02
C MET A 201 9.16 4.28 2.51
N LEU A 202 8.20 3.41 2.82
CA LEU A 202 7.87 2.93 4.16
C LEU A 202 8.32 1.49 4.41
N ASP A 203 9.06 0.88 3.50
CA ASP A 203 9.66 -0.44 3.67
C ASP A 203 10.76 -0.40 4.74
N LEU A 204 10.87 -1.45 5.55
CA LEU A 204 11.80 -1.50 6.68
C LEU A 204 13.26 -1.36 6.25
N ASP A 205 13.63 -2.00 5.14
CA ASP A 205 15.01 -2.06 4.66
C ASP A 205 15.32 -1.00 3.59
N SER A 206 14.35 -0.69 2.73
CA SER A 206 14.54 0.17 1.57
C SER A 206 13.97 1.58 1.74
N GLY A 207 13.19 1.83 2.79
CA GLY A 207 12.50 3.08 3.02
C GLY A 207 13.29 4.14 3.79
N THR A 208 12.59 5.18 4.24
CA THR A 208 13.13 6.33 4.98
C THR A 208 13.32 6.02 6.47
N TYR A 209 14.13 5.00 6.79
CA TYR A 209 14.42 4.60 8.17
C TYR A 209 14.93 5.78 9.02
N PRO A 210 14.46 5.99 10.29
CA PRO A 210 13.58 5.10 11.07
C PRO A 210 12.08 5.31 10.83
N TYR A 211 11.65 6.24 9.99
CA TYR A 211 10.26 6.59 9.75
C TYR A 211 9.64 5.67 8.70
N VAL A 212 9.52 4.39 9.03
CA VAL A 212 9.06 3.30 8.16
C VAL A 212 8.05 2.41 8.88
N SER A 213 7.41 1.50 8.16
CA SER A 213 6.66 0.39 8.72
C SER A 213 7.62 -0.72 9.15
N SER A 214 7.18 -1.62 10.02
CA SER A 214 7.97 -2.77 10.45
C SER A 214 7.87 -3.98 9.50
N GLY A 215 7.13 -3.87 8.41
CA GLY A 215 6.91 -4.93 7.44
C GLY A 215 7.63 -4.69 6.11
N MET A 216 7.70 -5.74 5.30
CA MET A 216 8.24 -5.70 3.95
C MET A 216 7.18 -5.18 2.97
N SER A 217 7.26 -3.90 2.63
CA SER A 217 6.33 -3.23 1.70
C SER A 217 6.77 -3.33 0.24
N CYS A 218 8.02 -3.71 0.00
CA CYS A 218 8.59 -3.92 -1.32
C CYS A 218 8.17 -5.26 -1.95
N ALA A 219 8.42 -5.41 -3.26
CA ALA A 219 8.06 -6.60 -4.03
C ALA A 219 8.70 -7.90 -3.49
N ALA A 220 9.88 -7.83 -2.86
CA ALA A 220 10.50 -8.95 -2.17
C ALA A 220 9.60 -9.54 -1.07
N GLY A 221 8.84 -8.67 -0.38
CA GLY A 221 7.86 -9.08 0.62
C GLY A 221 6.74 -9.96 0.07
N ALA A 222 6.40 -9.82 -1.21
CA ALA A 222 5.39 -10.65 -1.86
C ALA A 222 5.79 -12.11 -1.93
N CYS A 223 7.08 -12.39 -2.13
CA CYS A 223 7.59 -13.77 -2.13
C CYS A 223 7.38 -14.44 -0.78
N VAL A 224 7.83 -13.78 0.29
CA VAL A 224 7.72 -14.29 1.67
C VAL A 224 6.27 -14.37 2.10
N GLY A 225 5.50 -13.31 1.84
CA GLY A 225 4.12 -13.19 2.28
C GLY A 225 3.16 -14.15 1.58
N ALA A 226 3.32 -14.37 0.28
CA ALA A 226 2.53 -15.35 -0.46
C ALA A 226 3.10 -16.78 -0.39
N GLY A 227 4.30 -16.98 0.18
CA GLY A 227 4.94 -18.30 0.27
C GLY A 227 5.35 -18.87 -1.08
N ILE A 228 5.87 -18.01 -1.98
CA ILE A 228 6.33 -18.36 -3.33
C ILE A 228 7.80 -17.96 -3.54
N GLY A 229 8.46 -18.55 -4.52
CA GLY A 229 9.80 -18.14 -4.91
C GLY A 229 9.81 -16.87 -5.77
N PRO A 230 10.93 -16.13 -5.85
CA PRO A 230 10.99 -14.85 -6.58
C PRO A 230 10.71 -14.98 -8.08
N ARG A 231 11.03 -16.13 -8.69
CA ARG A 231 10.74 -16.41 -10.10
C ARG A 231 9.26 -16.64 -10.41
N ALA A 232 8.42 -16.78 -9.38
CA ALA A 232 6.99 -16.94 -9.54
C ALA A 232 6.25 -15.60 -9.66
N ILE A 233 6.92 -14.47 -9.47
CA ILE A 233 6.34 -13.15 -9.74
C ILE A 233 6.61 -12.81 -11.22
N ASP A 234 5.54 -12.68 -11.99
CA ASP A 234 5.63 -12.42 -13.43
C ASP A 234 5.70 -10.93 -13.74
N ARG A 235 4.94 -10.11 -12.99
CA ARG A 235 4.89 -8.65 -13.14
C ARG A 235 4.88 -7.96 -11.77
N ILE A 236 5.44 -6.77 -11.73
CA ILE A 236 5.42 -5.89 -10.56
C ILE A 236 4.85 -4.55 -11.00
N LEU A 237 3.64 -4.25 -10.54
CA LEU A 237 2.93 -3.02 -10.82
C LEU A 237 3.15 -2.02 -9.67
N GLY A 238 3.86 -0.94 -9.93
CA GLY A 238 4.09 0.15 -8.99
C GLY A 238 2.98 1.19 -9.08
N VAL A 239 2.21 1.35 -8.00
CA VAL A 239 1.15 2.36 -7.93
C VAL A 239 1.71 3.65 -7.35
N PHE A 240 1.46 4.77 -8.00
CA PHE A 240 1.85 6.10 -7.53
C PHE A 240 0.78 7.15 -7.85
N LYS A 241 0.74 8.22 -7.04
CA LYS A 241 -0.09 9.40 -7.29
C LYS A 241 0.62 10.40 -8.19
N ALA A 242 -0.14 11.23 -8.85
CA ALA A 242 0.38 12.39 -9.59
C ALA A 242 1.15 13.38 -8.69
N TYR A 243 1.01 13.30 -7.38
CA TYR A 243 1.69 14.09 -6.34
C TYR A 243 2.17 13.17 -5.21
N SER A 244 2.90 13.73 -4.23
CA SER A 244 3.36 12.97 -3.08
C SER A 244 2.51 13.26 -1.84
N THR A 245 2.27 12.22 -1.03
CA THR A 245 1.64 12.37 0.29
C THR A 245 2.34 11.52 1.32
N ARG A 246 2.35 11.99 2.58
CA ARG A 246 2.90 11.23 3.70
C ARG A 246 2.02 11.34 4.92
N VAL A 247 1.81 10.22 5.61
CA VAL A 247 1.24 10.15 6.94
C VAL A 247 2.37 9.90 7.95
N GLY A 248 2.27 10.47 9.14
CA GLY A 248 3.28 10.35 10.17
C GLY A 248 4.49 11.26 9.98
N ASN A 249 5.48 11.03 10.82
CA ASN A 249 6.69 11.86 10.85
C ASN A 249 7.72 11.42 9.80
N GLY A 250 8.83 12.13 9.74
CA GLY A 250 9.93 11.91 8.81
C GLY A 250 9.88 12.79 7.57
N PRO A 251 10.96 12.81 6.77
CA PRO A 251 11.10 13.72 5.65
C PRO A 251 10.16 13.42 4.50
N LEU A 252 9.66 14.49 3.89
CA LEU A 252 9.01 14.50 2.59
C LEU A 252 9.70 15.58 1.76
N PRO A 253 10.77 15.26 0.98
CA PRO A 253 11.64 16.25 0.34
C PRO A 253 10.92 17.25 -0.56
N THR A 254 9.77 16.86 -1.08
CA THR A 254 8.95 17.68 -1.99
C THR A 254 7.73 18.30 -1.32
N GLU A 255 7.67 18.29 0.02
CA GLU A 255 6.54 18.84 0.78
C GLU A 255 6.31 20.32 0.42
N PHE A 256 5.03 20.68 0.26
CA PHE A 256 4.64 22.07 0.04
C PHE A 256 4.92 22.90 1.29
N ASP A 257 5.52 24.07 1.10
CA ASP A 257 5.64 25.05 2.17
C ASP A 257 4.27 25.72 2.41
N GLU A 258 3.70 25.47 3.57
CA GLU A 258 2.38 26.02 3.94
C GLU A 258 2.35 27.56 3.97
N GLN A 259 3.47 28.23 4.14
CA GLN A 259 3.54 29.69 4.18
C GLN A 259 3.56 30.29 2.78
N SER A 260 4.46 29.83 1.91
CA SER A 260 4.65 30.36 0.56
C SER A 260 3.73 29.73 -0.50
N GLN A 261 3.23 28.50 -0.26
CA GLN A 261 2.45 27.70 -1.20
C GLN A 261 1.07 27.32 -0.65
N SER A 262 0.50 28.13 0.24
CA SER A 262 -0.72 27.83 0.98
C SER A 262 -1.94 27.55 0.08
N GLU A 263 -2.04 28.17 -1.09
CA GLU A 263 -3.14 27.95 -2.04
C GLU A 263 -3.00 26.61 -2.74
N LEU A 264 -1.82 26.26 -3.26
CA LEU A 264 -1.55 24.98 -3.91
C LEU A 264 -1.71 23.83 -2.91
N TYR A 265 -1.18 23.99 -1.69
CA TYR A 265 -1.31 22.99 -0.64
C TYR A 265 -2.77 22.70 -0.30
N ARG A 266 -3.58 23.75 -0.07
CA ARG A 266 -5.01 23.60 0.20
C ARG A 266 -5.74 22.96 -0.97
N TYR A 267 -5.45 23.44 -2.19
CA TYR A 267 -6.05 22.91 -3.41
C TYR A 267 -5.79 21.40 -3.55
N VAL A 268 -4.54 20.96 -3.46
CA VAL A 268 -4.17 19.53 -3.58
C VAL A 268 -4.79 18.70 -2.46
N ARG A 269 -4.74 19.18 -1.22
CA ARG A 269 -5.30 18.50 -0.06
C ARG A 269 -6.82 18.33 -0.15
N ASP A 270 -7.53 19.40 -0.49
CA ASP A 270 -8.98 19.39 -0.47
C ASP A 270 -9.56 18.68 -1.70
N THR A 271 -8.99 18.93 -2.90
CA THR A 271 -9.38 18.24 -4.14
C THR A 271 -9.01 16.75 -4.09
N GLY A 272 -7.81 16.44 -3.60
CA GLY A 272 -7.33 15.06 -3.39
C GLY A 272 -7.98 14.34 -2.21
N ARG A 273 -8.78 15.04 -1.38
CA ARG A 273 -9.38 14.53 -0.14
C ARG A 273 -8.34 13.87 0.76
N GLU A 274 -7.20 14.54 0.94
CA GLU A 274 -6.05 14.01 1.65
C GLU A 274 -6.22 14.11 3.17
N TYR A 275 -7.18 13.32 3.67
CA TYR A 275 -7.48 13.16 5.08
C TYR A 275 -7.46 11.68 5.46
N GLY A 276 -6.96 11.36 6.65
CA GLY A 276 -6.92 9.99 7.15
C GLY A 276 -8.32 9.45 7.39
N VAL A 277 -8.67 8.32 6.77
CA VAL A 277 -10.00 7.69 6.87
C VAL A 277 -10.37 7.38 8.32
N THR A 278 -9.42 6.96 9.12
CA THR A 278 -9.63 6.55 10.52
C THR A 278 -9.51 7.71 11.50
N THR A 279 -8.62 8.67 11.23
CA THR A 279 -8.27 9.74 12.17
C THR A 279 -8.80 11.10 11.77
N GLY A 280 -9.28 11.28 10.53
CA GLY A 280 -9.63 12.59 9.96
C GLY A 280 -8.43 13.55 9.83
N ARG A 281 -7.22 13.14 10.18
CA ARG A 281 -6.03 13.99 10.18
C ARG A 281 -5.60 14.30 8.75
N ALA A 282 -5.31 15.58 8.48
CA ALA A 282 -4.79 16.00 7.18
C ALA A 282 -3.44 15.31 6.88
N ARG A 283 -3.28 14.85 5.64
CA ARG A 283 -2.01 14.32 5.14
C ARG A 283 -1.11 15.46 4.71
N ARG A 284 0.19 15.29 4.90
CA ARG A 284 1.21 16.15 4.32
C ARG A 284 1.24 15.90 2.80
N CYS A 285 1.27 16.96 2.02
CA CYS A 285 1.25 16.90 0.54
C CYS A 285 2.48 17.59 -0.03
N GLY A 286 2.91 17.17 -1.22
CA GLY A 286 4.03 17.75 -1.92
C GLY A 286 4.01 17.45 -3.42
N TYR A 287 4.94 18.01 -4.17
CA TYR A 287 5.12 17.72 -5.60
C TYR A 287 5.37 16.23 -5.85
N LEU A 288 5.05 15.75 -7.04
CA LEU A 288 5.49 14.41 -7.46
C LEU A 288 7.02 14.33 -7.37
N ASP A 289 7.49 13.36 -6.60
CA ASP A 289 8.90 13.10 -6.39
C ASP A 289 9.38 12.00 -7.36
N LEU A 290 9.94 12.42 -8.48
CA LEU A 290 10.44 11.49 -9.48
C LEU A 290 11.74 10.80 -9.07
N VAL A 291 12.53 11.42 -8.19
CA VAL A 291 13.74 10.78 -7.62
C VAL A 291 13.34 9.58 -6.77
N ALA A 292 12.39 9.77 -5.87
CA ALA A 292 11.84 8.69 -5.05
C ALA A 292 11.13 7.62 -5.90
N LEU A 293 10.34 8.02 -6.91
CA LEU A 293 9.64 7.10 -7.80
C LEU A 293 10.62 6.24 -8.60
N ARG A 294 11.67 6.85 -9.18
CA ARG A 294 12.72 6.11 -9.90
C ARG A 294 13.48 5.14 -8.98
N TYR A 295 13.78 5.57 -7.76
CA TYR A 295 14.37 4.69 -6.75
C TYR A 295 13.44 3.50 -6.45
N ALA A 296 12.14 3.74 -6.24
CA ALA A 296 11.16 2.67 -6.04
C ALA A 296 11.10 1.71 -7.23
N CYS A 297 11.17 2.23 -8.47
CA CYS A 297 11.20 1.40 -9.68
C CYS A 297 12.43 0.46 -9.68
N ARG A 298 13.60 0.97 -9.32
CA ARG A 298 14.86 0.20 -9.29
C ARG A 298 14.86 -0.87 -8.19
N VAL A 299 14.52 -0.49 -6.96
CA VAL A 299 14.57 -1.37 -5.78
C VAL A 299 13.57 -2.52 -5.89
N ASN A 300 12.45 -2.29 -6.57
CA ASN A 300 11.39 -3.28 -6.73
C ASN A 300 11.41 -3.97 -8.09
N SER A 301 12.30 -3.60 -9.01
CA SER A 301 12.25 -4.08 -10.41
C SER A 301 10.85 -3.92 -11.02
N ILE A 302 10.24 -2.74 -10.82
CA ILE A 302 8.89 -2.44 -11.32
C ILE A 302 8.87 -2.62 -12.83
N THR A 303 7.95 -3.46 -13.31
CA THR A 303 7.78 -3.73 -14.74
C THR A 303 6.82 -2.74 -15.39
N GLU A 304 5.87 -2.23 -14.63
CA GLU A 304 4.81 -1.34 -15.08
C GLU A 304 4.38 -0.40 -13.95
N LEU A 305 3.89 0.78 -14.31
CA LEU A 305 3.39 1.79 -13.38
C LEU A 305 1.87 1.97 -13.52
N ALA A 306 1.21 2.25 -12.40
CA ALA A 306 -0.18 2.69 -12.34
C ALA A 306 -0.24 4.08 -11.73
N LEU A 307 -0.64 5.06 -12.54
CA LEU A 307 -0.79 6.46 -12.14
C LEU A 307 -2.20 6.71 -11.61
N THR A 308 -2.31 7.24 -10.41
CA THR A 308 -3.58 7.62 -9.78
C THR A 308 -3.68 9.12 -9.55
N HIS A 309 -4.90 9.61 -9.34
CA HIS A 309 -5.17 11.02 -9.04
C HIS A 309 -4.61 12.01 -10.09
N LEU A 310 -4.60 11.64 -11.37
CA LEU A 310 -4.14 12.56 -12.42
C LEU A 310 -5.09 13.76 -12.58
N ASP A 311 -6.36 13.60 -12.29
CA ASP A 311 -7.43 14.59 -12.29
C ASP A 311 -7.19 15.74 -11.29
N ILE A 312 -6.28 15.60 -10.31
CA ILE A 312 -5.91 16.66 -9.37
C ILE A 312 -5.42 17.93 -10.09
N TYR A 313 -4.88 17.78 -11.28
CA TYR A 313 -4.28 18.86 -12.05
C TYR A 313 -5.18 19.47 -13.13
N ASP A 314 -6.47 19.10 -13.17
CA ASP A 314 -7.41 19.48 -14.22
C ASP A 314 -7.55 20.98 -14.46
N THR A 315 -7.35 21.79 -13.40
CA THR A 315 -7.55 23.26 -13.45
C THR A 315 -6.24 24.06 -13.44
N LEU A 316 -5.09 23.41 -13.23
CA LEU A 316 -3.82 24.11 -13.08
C LEU A 316 -3.25 24.57 -14.43
N ASP A 317 -2.62 25.76 -14.42
CA ASP A 317 -1.86 26.30 -15.56
C ASP A 317 -0.52 25.62 -15.72
N THR A 318 0.12 25.33 -14.59
CA THR A 318 1.46 24.75 -14.52
C THR A 318 1.48 23.62 -13.50
N ILE A 319 2.15 22.54 -13.84
CA ILE A 319 2.38 21.38 -12.99
C ILE A 319 3.87 21.28 -12.78
N GLU A 320 4.28 20.94 -11.56
CA GLU A 320 5.69 20.78 -11.24
C GLU A 320 5.97 19.41 -10.66
N ALA A 321 7.13 18.83 -11.01
CA ALA A 321 7.63 17.58 -10.46
C ALA A 321 9.11 17.71 -10.10
N CYS A 322 9.52 17.05 -9.02
CA CYS A 322 10.90 17.04 -8.57
C CYS A 322 11.72 16.03 -9.38
N THR A 323 12.77 16.51 -10.03
CA THR A 323 13.68 15.71 -10.87
C THR A 323 15.06 15.50 -10.25
N ALA A 324 15.43 16.29 -9.25
CA ALA A 324 16.67 16.14 -8.50
C ALA A 324 16.53 16.78 -7.12
N TYR A 325 17.44 16.48 -6.22
CA TYR A 325 17.59 17.16 -4.94
C TYR A 325 18.82 18.03 -4.91
N ASN A 326 18.70 19.23 -4.32
CA ASN A 326 19.84 20.03 -3.89
C ASN A 326 20.08 19.78 -2.40
N ILE A 327 21.20 19.14 -2.08
CA ILE A 327 21.62 18.83 -0.71
C ILE A 327 22.92 19.55 -0.44
N ASP A 328 22.87 20.58 0.43
CA ASP A 328 24.03 21.41 0.81
C ASP A 328 24.81 21.95 -0.42
N GLY A 329 24.10 22.37 -1.48
CA GLY A 329 24.65 22.90 -2.73
C GLY A 329 25.01 21.83 -3.80
N THR A 330 24.93 20.56 -3.46
CA THR A 330 25.18 19.47 -4.41
C THR A 330 23.86 18.95 -5.00
N ILE A 331 23.77 18.93 -6.35
CA ILE A 331 22.63 18.38 -7.06
C ILE A 331 22.81 16.87 -7.21
N THR A 332 21.80 16.11 -6.85
CA THR A 332 21.77 14.65 -7.01
C THR A 332 20.41 14.18 -7.51
N GLU A 333 20.44 13.16 -8.36
CA GLU A 333 19.25 12.43 -8.81
C GLU A 333 19.12 11.06 -8.10
N ASP A 334 20.00 10.74 -7.17
CA ASP A 334 19.95 9.52 -6.39
C ASP A 334 19.24 9.77 -5.06
N PHE A 335 18.36 8.84 -4.69
CA PHE A 335 17.62 8.89 -3.43
C PHE A 335 18.53 8.56 -2.26
N PRO A 336 18.75 9.47 -1.27
CA PRO A 336 19.67 9.25 -0.18
C PRO A 336 19.14 8.24 0.84
N ALA A 337 19.98 7.34 1.32
CA ALA A 337 19.65 6.48 2.45
C ALA A 337 19.71 7.19 3.81
N SER A 338 20.51 8.30 3.91
CA SER A 338 20.64 9.07 5.15
C SER A 338 19.43 9.94 5.39
N ILE A 339 18.82 9.80 6.57
CA ILE A 339 17.70 10.64 7.01
C ILE A 339 18.11 12.12 7.08
N GLU A 340 19.31 12.41 7.58
CA GLU A 340 19.85 13.77 7.65
C GLU A 340 19.94 14.44 6.27
N LYS A 341 20.39 13.69 5.25
CA LYS A 341 20.44 14.18 3.88
C LYS A 341 19.04 14.41 3.31
N LEU A 342 18.08 13.53 3.62
CA LEU A 342 16.70 13.69 3.18
C LEU A 342 16.01 14.90 3.83
N GLU A 343 16.32 15.21 5.09
CA GLU A 343 15.80 16.39 5.79
C GLU A 343 16.37 17.71 5.21
N LYS A 344 17.60 17.68 4.69
CA LYS A 344 18.24 18.82 4.02
C LYS A 344 17.90 18.94 2.54
N ALA A 345 17.31 17.90 1.95
CA ALA A 345 17.02 17.86 0.52
C ALA A 345 15.99 18.92 0.13
N LYS A 346 16.35 19.77 -0.81
CA LYS A 346 15.46 20.74 -1.44
C LYS A 346 15.15 20.28 -2.85
N PRO A 347 13.87 20.25 -3.27
CA PRO A 347 13.51 19.76 -4.59
C PRO A 347 14.00 20.71 -5.68
N VAL A 348 14.56 20.14 -6.75
CA VAL A 348 14.80 20.82 -8.03
C VAL A 348 13.60 20.48 -8.93
N LEU A 349 12.78 21.47 -9.23
CA LEU A 349 11.51 21.31 -9.91
C LEU A 349 11.64 21.49 -11.42
N GLN A 350 10.97 20.62 -12.16
CA GLN A 350 10.71 20.74 -13.60
C GLN A 350 9.26 21.15 -13.80
N SER A 351 9.02 22.23 -14.55
CA SER A 351 7.67 22.70 -14.87
C SER A 351 7.14 22.08 -16.16
N PHE A 352 5.82 21.82 -16.16
CA PHE A 352 5.06 21.29 -17.30
C PHE A 352 3.82 22.15 -17.51
N ALA A 353 3.37 22.29 -18.75
CA ALA A 353 2.11 22.96 -19.07
C ALA A 353 0.92 22.11 -18.55
N GLY A 354 0.01 22.74 -17.82
CA GLY A 354 -1.26 22.13 -17.44
C GLY A 354 -2.18 21.91 -18.64
N TRP A 355 -3.21 21.13 -18.46
CA TRP A 355 -4.14 20.80 -19.55
C TRP A 355 -5.49 21.51 -19.47
N LYS A 356 -5.85 22.08 -18.32
CA LYS A 356 -7.10 22.86 -18.11
C LYS A 356 -8.36 22.21 -18.66
N THR A 357 -8.44 20.91 -18.55
CA THR A 357 -9.54 20.10 -19.09
C THR A 357 -9.87 18.99 -18.09
N PRO A 358 -11.12 18.84 -17.67
CA PRO A 358 -11.53 17.74 -16.80
C PRO A 358 -11.25 16.38 -17.45
N LEU A 359 -10.45 15.54 -16.78
CA LEU A 359 -10.04 14.24 -17.30
C LEU A 359 -11.10 13.15 -17.09
N LYS A 360 -12.10 13.37 -16.24
CA LYS A 360 -13.14 12.38 -15.91
C LYS A 360 -13.88 11.82 -17.13
N ALA A 361 -13.95 12.57 -18.23
CA ALA A 361 -14.55 12.10 -19.49
C ALA A 361 -13.61 11.23 -20.32
N CYS A 362 -12.34 11.13 -19.99
CA CYS A 362 -11.35 10.36 -20.74
C CYS A 362 -11.47 8.87 -20.39
N GLN A 363 -11.74 8.05 -21.39
CA GLN A 363 -11.92 6.60 -21.24
C GLN A 363 -10.71 5.78 -21.68
N ASN A 364 -9.73 6.41 -22.30
CA ASN A 364 -8.50 5.77 -22.76
C ASN A 364 -7.37 6.80 -22.94
N TYR A 365 -6.14 6.31 -23.09
CA TYR A 365 -4.95 7.14 -23.21
C TYR A 365 -4.99 8.12 -24.39
N LYS A 366 -5.60 7.75 -25.51
CA LYS A 366 -5.64 8.61 -26.72
C LYS A 366 -6.56 9.82 -26.54
N THR A 367 -7.57 9.71 -25.66
CA THR A 367 -8.52 10.80 -25.36
C THR A 367 -7.98 11.79 -24.31
N LEU A 368 -6.83 11.51 -23.69
CA LEU A 368 -6.17 12.46 -22.80
C LEU A 368 -5.70 13.70 -23.58
N PRO A 369 -5.78 14.90 -22.96
CA PRO A 369 -5.18 16.11 -23.53
C PRO A 369 -3.69 15.92 -23.87
N PRO A 370 -3.16 16.58 -24.89
CA PRO A 370 -1.74 16.45 -25.29
C PRO A 370 -0.76 16.70 -24.14
N HIS A 371 -0.98 17.75 -23.32
CA HIS A 371 -0.11 18.06 -22.18
C HIS A 371 -0.13 16.96 -21.11
N ALA A 372 -1.30 16.36 -20.83
CA ALA A 372 -1.39 15.23 -19.90
C ALA A 372 -0.61 13.99 -20.41
N ARG A 373 -0.67 13.73 -21.72
CA ARG A 373 0.13 12.67 -22.33
C ARG A 373 1.62 12.95 -22.25
N SER A 374 2.05 14.17 -22.59
CA SER A 374 3.46 14.58 -22.51
C SER A 374 3.99 14.48 -21.07
N TYR A 375 3.17 14.82 -20.06
CA TYR A 375 3.52 14.64 -18.64
C TYR A 375 3.74 13.18 -18.30
N ILE A 376 2.84 12.28 -18.71
CA ILE A 376 2.99 10.82 -18.51
C ILE A 376 4.23 10.30 -19.23
N GLU A 377 4.47 10.72 -20.49
CA GLU A 377 5.63 10.30 -21.28
C GLU A 377 6.95 10.73 -20.65
N TYR A 378 6.99 11.92 -20.05
CA TYR A 378 8.16 12.40 -19.29
C TYR A 378 8.42 11.52 -18.06
N ILE A 379 7.37 11.17 -17.28
CA ILE A 379 7.49 10.26 -16.12
C ILE A 379 8.04 8.91 -16.57
N GLU A 380 7.51 8.35 -17.67
CA GLU A 380 7.97 7.08 -18.25
C GLU A 380 9.46 7.15 -18.62
N GLN A 381 9.87 8.22 -19.29
CA GLN A 381 11.25 8.42 -19.69
C GLN A 381 12.18 8.55 -18.48
N TYR A 382 11.77 9.32 -17.47
CA TYR A 382 12.57 9.55 -16.26
C TYR A 382 12.75 8.27 -15.44
N CYS A 383 11.68 7.49 -15.27
CA CYS A 383 11.70 6.26 -14.51
C CYS A 383 12.23 5.03 -15.29
N GLY A 384 12.21 5.09 -16.63
CA GLY A 384 12.52 3.95 -17.50
C GLY A 384 11.44 2.86 -17.50
N VAL A 385 10.22 3.16 -17.04
CA VAL A 385 9.10 2.20 -16.87
C VAL A 385 7.83 2.80 -17.47
N LYS A 386 7.04 1.97 -18.17
CA LYS A 386 5.79 2.40 -18.80
C LYS A 386 4.64 2.52 -17.82
N VAL A 387 3.77 3.52 -18.01
CA VAL A 387 2.51 3.66 -17.29
C VAL A 387 1.44 2.84 -18.02
N SER A 388 1.03 1.74 -17.45
CA SER A 388 0.06 0.81 -18.03
C SER A 388 -1.37 1.11 -17.61
N ILE A 389 -1.56 1.72 -16.45
CA ILE A 389 -2.88 2.06 -15.90
C ILE A 389 -2.91 3.54 -15.52
N VAL A 390 -3.99 4.23 -15.87
CA VAL A 390 -4.22 5.63 -15.51
C VAL A 390 -5.60 5.77 -14.85
N SER A 391 -5.63 6.44 -13.71
CA SER A 391 -6.86 6.75 -12.97
C SER A 391 -7.07 8.26 -12.91
N VAL A 392 -8.27 8.68 -13.32
CA VAL A 392 -8.68 10.09 -13.51
C VAL A 392 -9.91 10.44 -12.65
N GLY A 393 -10.09 9.77 -11.53
CA GLY A 393 -11.17 10.01 -10.58
C GLY A 393 -11.21 8.95 -9.47
N TYR A 394 -12.29 8.91 -8.70
CA TYR A 394 -12.41 8.04 -7.51
C TYR A 394 -13.00 6.67 -7.77
N GLU A 395 -13.91 6.57 -8.75
CA GLU A 395 -14.63 5.34 -9.00
C GLU A 395 -13.81 4.37 -9.84
N ARG A 396 -14.15 3.07 -9.77
CA ARG A 396 -13.51 2.03 -10.58
C ARG A 396 -13.51 2.38 -12.07
N GLN A 397 -14.62 2.89 -12.59
CA GLN A 397 -14.81 3.29 -13.99
C GLN A 397 -13.97 4.49 -14.42
N ASP A 398 -13.45 5.28 -13.46
CA ASP A 398 -12.53 6.39 -13.73
C ASP A 398 -11.08 5.89 -13.93
N THR A 399 -10.91 4.62 -14.30
CA THR A 399 -9.61 3.99 -14.52
C THR A 399 -9.61 3.29 -15.87
N PHE A 400 -8.55 3.44 -16.63
CA PHE A 400 -8.37 2.73 -17.90
C PHE A 400 -6.97 2.14 -18.04
N MET A 401 -6.87 1.04 -18.77
CA MET A 401 -5.61 0.38 -19.10
C MET A 401 -5.08 0.79 -20.46
N ARG A 402 -3.75 0.92 -20.58
CA ARG A 402 -3.00 0.97 -21.84
C ARG A 402 -2.46 -0.43 -22.18
N ASN A 403 -2.00 -1.14 -21.15
CA ASN A 403 -1.55 -2.53 -21.27
C ASN A 403 -2.13 -3.32 -20.09
N ASP A 404 -2.52 -4.55 -20.35
CA ASP A 404 -2.99 -5.46 -19.30
C ASP A 404 -1.80 -6.11 -18.58
N PRO A 405 -1.63 -5.92 -17.26
CA PRO A 405 -0.56 -6.57 -16.50
C PRO A 405 -0.64 -8.11 -16.54
N PHE A 406 -1.80 -8.67 -16.89
CA PHE A 406 -1.99 -10.09 -17.06
C PHE A 406 -1.78 -10.59 -18.50
N ASP A 407 -1.39 -9.72 -19.43
CA ASP A 407 -1.10 -10.13 -20.79
C ASP A 407 0.28 -10.80 -20.86
N GLY A 408 0.29 -12.11 -21.20
CA GLY A 408 1.45 -13.01 -21.08
C GLY A 408 2.57 -12.81 -22.08
N LYS A 409 2.70 -11.67 -22.74
CA LYS A 409 3.86 -11.38 -23.59
C LYS A 409 5.02 -10.89 -22.71
N ARG A 410 5.97 -11.79 -22.43
CA ARG A 410 7.29 -11.44 -21.87
C ARG A 410 8.12 -10.67 -22.88
#